data_1d0effc2b8079e02fc7ccf2967cff64f
#
_entry.id   1d0effc2b8079e02fc7ccf2967cff64f
#
_cell.length_a   1.000
_cell.length_b   1.000
_cell.length_c   1.000
_cell.angle_alpha   90.00
_cell.angle_beta   90.00
_cell.angle_gamma   90.00
#
_symmetry.space_group_name_H-M   'P 1'
#
loop_
_entity.id
_entity.type
_entity.pdbx_description
1 polymer ?
#
loop_
_entity_poly.entity_id
_entity_poly.type
_entity_poly.pdbx_seq_one_letter_code
_entity_poly.pdbx_strand_id
1 'polypeptide(L)'
;EANTSFAALQVGVILSTALMISSVVGPGLNAIRFVNQNSFEVMNIVYSLGYVSLFVFIGVLFTLLVIAGGVFTFFQLTHVNEWEEIKKNNVAIAIISAALILGLAMIMKDHVAGICEALIPYPEVVGVR
;
A
#
# COMPACT_ATOMS: atom_id res chain seq x y z
N GLU A 1 -3.17 14.66 28.91
CA GLU A 1 -1.95 13.85 28.73
C GLU A 1 -1.93 13.26 27.33
N ALA A 2 -0.76 13.25 26.67
CA ALA A 2 -0.63 12.68 25.34
C ALA A 2 -0.74 11.14 25.42
N ASN A 3 -1.58 10.54 24.57
CA ASN A 3 -1.72 9.09 24.50
C ASN A 3 -0.56 8.50 23.67
N THR A 4 0.46 7.99 24.35
CA THR A 4 1.67 7.41 23.73
C THR A 4 1.36 6.15 22.92
N SER A 5 0.36 5.37 23.35
CA SER A 5 -0.09 4.19 22.62
C SER A 5 -0.68 4.55 21.28
N PHE A 6 -1.48 5.59 21.22
CA PHE A 6 -2.04 6.09 19.97
C PHE A 6 -0.94 6.58 19.03
N ALA A 7 0.05 7.30 19.55
CA ALA A 7 1.20 7.74 18.77
C ALA A 7 2.01 6.55 18.20
N ALA A 8 2.25 5.51 18.98
CA ALA A 8 2.94 4.30 18.54
C ALA A 8 2.18 3.59 17.40
N LEU A 9 0.85 3.44 17.53
CA LEU A 9 0.02 2.87 16.47
C LEU A 9 0.08 3.72 15.20
N GLN A 10 -0.03 5.05 15.33
CA GLN A 10 0.06 5.97 14.18
C GLN A 10 1.37 5.80 13.40
N VAL A 11 2.50 5.63 14.09
CA VAL A 11 3.80 5.39 13.42
C VAL A 11 3.71 4.13 12.55
N GLY A 12 3.18 3.03 13.06
CA GLY A 12 2.99 1.80 12.28
C GLY A 12 2.10 2.00 11.05
N VAL A 13 0.98 2.71 11.21
CA VAL A 13 0.05 3.02 10.11
C VAL A 13 0.71 3.91 9.05
N ILE A 14 1.43 4.95 9.46
CA ILE A 14 2.12 5.87 8.54
C ILE A 14 3.20 5.13 7.74
N LEU A 15 4.04 4.34 8.42
CA LEU A 15 5.09 3.56 7.75
C LEU A 15 4.52 2.53 6.79
N SER A 16 3.45 1.83 7.17
CA SER A 16 2.76 0.87 6.31
C SER A 16 2.16 1.54 5.08
N THR A 17 1.53 2.70 5.26
CA THR A 17 0.99 3.51 4.16
C THR A 17 2.11 3.95 3.22
N ALA A 18 3.22 4.45 3.75
CA ALA A 18 4.37 4.87 2.95
C ALA A 18 4.95 3.71 2.12
N LEU A 19 5.08 2.51 2.71
CA LEU A 19 5.54 1.31 2.01
C LEU A 19 4.59 0.93 0.86
N MET A 20 3.29 0.92 1.12
CA MET A 20 2.29 0.56 0.12
C MET A 20 2.23 1.56 -1.03
N ILE A 21 2.27 2.86 -0.74
CA ILE A 21 2.31 3.89 -1.78
C ILE A 21 3.63 3.86 -2.55
N SER A 22 4.76 3.63 -1.88
CA SER A 22 6.06 3.53 -2.57
C SER A 22 6.11 2.36 -3.56
N SER A 23 5.38 1.28 -3.29
CA SER A 23 5.38 0.08 -4.16
C SER A 23 4.75 0.34 -5.54
N VAL A 24 3.85 1.30 -5.66
CA VAL A 24 3.19 1.62 -6.93
C VAL A 24 3.95 2.66 -7.77
N VAL A 25 5.02 3.24 -7.23
CA VAL A 25 5.83 4.25 -7.94
C VAL A 25 6.54 3.64 -9.15
N GLY A 26 7.16 2.47 -8.99
CA GLY A 26 7.83 1.76 -10.08
C GLY A 26 6.90 1.48 -11.26
N PRO A 27 5.81 0.73 -11.06
CA PRO A 27 4.78 0.53 -12.08
C PRO A 27 4.26 1.84 -12.69
N GLY A 28 4.04 2.87 -11.87
CA GLY A 28 3.61 4.20 -12.36
C GLY A 28 4.60 4.81 -13.35
N LEU A 29 5.89 4.77 -13.05
CA LEU A 29 6.94 5.23 -13.95
C LEU A 29 7.02 4.38 -15.23
N ASN A 30 6.85 3.07 -15.13
CA ASN A 30 6.83 2.17 -16.28
C ASN A 30 5.64 2.46 -17.19
N ALA A 31 4.46 2.69 -16.62
CA ALA A 31 3.27 3.08 -17.38
C ALA A 31 3.47 4.41 -18.13
N ILE A 32 4.06 5.42 -17.47
CA ILE A 32 4.38 6.71 -18.11
C ILE A 32 5.36 6.50 -19.28
N ARG A 33 6.41 5.71 -19.09
CA ARG A 33 7.39 5.40 -20.15
C ARG A 33 6.72 4.67 -21.31
N PHE A 34 5.88 3.68 -21.01
CA PHE A 34 5.15 2.92 -22.02
C PHE A 34 4.27 3.83 -22.88
N VAL A 35 3.47 4.69 -22.27
CA VAL A 35 2.56 5.59 -23.01
C VAL A 35 3.32 6.59 -23.88
N ASN A 36 4.51 7.03 -23.49
CA ASN A 36 5.29 8.04 -24.20
C ASN A 36 6.37 7.46 -25.13
N GLN A 37 6.36 6.15 -25.42
CA GLN A 37 7.40 5.50 -26.24
C GLN A 37 7.53 6.05 -27.68
N ASN A 38 6.41 6.40 -28.32
CA ASN A 38 6.40 6.71 -29.75
C ASN A 38 6.28 8.20 -30.09
N SER A 39 5.69 9.01 -29.21
CA SER A 39 5.52 10.44 -29.41
C SER A 39 5.11 11.11 -28.09
N PHE A 40 5.44 12.38 -27.95
CA PHE A 40 4.95 13.18 -26.84
C PHE A 40 3.72 13.98 -27.30
N GLU A 41 2.54 13.45 -27.02
CA GLU A 41 1.27 14.07 -27.36
C GLU A 41 0.49 14.44 -26.07
N VAL A 42 -0.37 15.45 -26.15
CA VAL A 42 -1.20 15.87 -25.02
C VAL A 42 -2.06 14.72 -24.50
N MET A 43 -2.55 13.85 -25.40
CA MET A 43 -3.34 12.67 -25.02
C MET A 43 -2.52 11.68 -24.16
N ASN A 44 -1.22 11.54 -24.41
CA ASN A 44 -0.32 10.69 -23.61
C ASN A 44 -0.17 11.19 -22.19
N ILE A 45 -0.25 12.51 -21.96
CA ILE A 45 -0.28 13.08 -20.61
C ILE A 45 -1.55 12.63 -19.87
N VAL A 46 -2.70 12.66 -20.54
CA VAL A 46 -3.98 12.23 -19.95
C VAL A 46 -3.93 10.75 -19.59
N TYR A 47 -3.44 9.89 -20.47
CA TYR A 47 -3.26 8.46 -20.20
C TYR A 47 -2.29 8.21 -19.04
N SER A 48 -1.15 8.91 -19.02
CA SER A 48 -0.16 8.81 -17.93
C SER A 48 -0.75 9.17 -16.58
N LEU A 49 -1.51 10.28 -16.50
CA LEU A 49 -2.22 10.68 -15.29
C LEU A 49 -3.27 9.64 -14.88
N GLY A 50 -3.97 9.06 -15.85
CA GLY A 50 -4.94 7.98 -15.62
C GLY A 50 -4.29 6.77 -14.94
N TYR A 51 -3.17 6.26 -15.48
CA TYR A 51 -2.43 5.15 -14.88
C TYR A 51 -1.91 5.47 -13.49
N VAL A 52 -1.29 6.64 -13.30
CA VAL A 52 -0.77 7.04 -11.99
C VAL A 52 -1.90 7.13 -10.97
N SER A 53 -3.03 7.75 -11.33
CA SER A 53 -4.19 7.85 -10.44
C SER A 53 -4.76 6.48 -10.09
N LEU A 54 -4.88 5.58 -11.06
CA LEU A 54 -5.34 4.21 -10.85
C LEU A 54 -4.41 3.46 -9.89
N PHE A 55 -3.10 3.54 -10.09
CA PHE A 55 -2.14 2.81 -9.25
C PHE A 55 -2.07 3.36 -7.83
N VAL A 56 -2.15 4.70 -7.66
CA VAL A 56 -2.28 5.30 -6.33
C VAL A 56 -3.57 4.86 -5.65
N PHE A 57 -4.69 4.80 -6.37
CA PHE A 57 -5.95 4.29 -5.85
C PHE A 57 -5.83 2.83 -5.39
N ILE A 58 -5.21 1.96 -6.19
CA ILE A 58 -4.92 0.56 -5.83
C ILE A 58 -4.05 0.52 -4.57
N GLY A 59 -2.97 1.29 -4.50
CA GLY A 59 -2.10 1.37 -3.33
C GLY A 59 -2.84 1.78 -2.06
N VAL A 60 -3.71 2.79 -2.14
CA VAL A 60 -4.55 3.23 -1.01
C VAL A 60 -5.54 2.14 -0.60
N LEU A 61 -6.21 1.50 -1.57
CA LEU A 61 -7.16 0.42 -1.29
C LEU A 61 -6.48 -0.73 -0.54
N PHE A 62 -5.34 -1.19 -1.02
CA PHE A 62 -4.59 -2.26 -0.34
C PHE A 62 -4.04 -1.82 1.02
N THR A 63 -3.68 -0.54 1.19
CA THR A 63 -3.32 0.00 2.51
C THR A 63 -4.45 -0.16 3.52
N LEU A 64 -5.68 0.17 3.13
CA LEU A 64 -6.86 0.00 3.99
C LEU A 64 -7.10 -1.48 4.32
N LEU A 65 -6.94 -2.38 3.35
CA LEU A 65 -7.05 -3.82 3.56
C LEU A 65 -5.97 -4.35 4.52
N VAL A 66 -4.74 -3.88 4.41
CA VAL A 66 -3.64 -4.23 5.32
C VAL A 66 -3.93 -3.78 6.75
N ILE A 67 -4.39 -2.54 6.93
CA ILE A 67 -4.73 -2.01 8.26
C ILE A 67 -5.88 -2.82 8.86
N ALA A 68 -6.96 -3.03 8.10
CA ALA A 68 -8.11 -3.81 8.56
C ALA A 68 -7.71 -5.27 8.87
N GLY A 69 -6.90 -5.89 8.02
CA GLY A 69 -6.37 -7.24 8.23
C GLY A 69 -5.48 -7.34 9.47
N GLY A 70 -4.62 -6.34 9.72
CA GLY A 70 -3.78 -6.27 10.91
C GLY A 70 -4.60 -6.21 12.20
N VAL A 71 -5.60 -5.31 12.25
CA VAL A 71 -6.52 -5.19 13.38
C VAL A 71 -7.33 -6.48 13.58
N PHE A 72 -7.87 -7.05 12.51
CA PHE A 72 -8.62 -8.30 12.57
C PHE A 72 -7.77 -9.47 13.07
N THR A 73 -6.54 -9.61 12.55
CA THR A 73 -5.61 -10.67 12.97
C THR A 73 -5.27 -10.54 14.45
N PHE A 74 -4.99 -9.31 14.92
CA PHE A 74 -4.72 -9.07 16.33
C PHE A 74 -5.89 -9.50 17.21
N PHE A 75 -7.11 -9.10 16.87
CA PHE A 75 -8.32 -9.48 17.62
C PHE A 75 -8.51 -11.00 17.68
N GLN A 76 -8.29 -11.72 16.59
CA GLN A 76 -8.41 -13.19 16.54
C GLN A 76 -7.34 -13.89 17.41
N LEU A 77 -6.14 -13.34 17.48
CA LEU A 77 -5.03 -13.93 18.24
C LEU A 77 -5.15 -13.68 19.74
N THR A 78 -5.66 -12.54 20.16
CA THR A 78 -5.58 -12.07 21.55
C THR A 78 -6.93 -12.02 22.25
N HIS A 79 -8.03 -11.96 21.51
CA HIS A 79 -9.40 -11.71 22.04
C HIS A 79 -9.51 -10.44 22.89
N VAL A 80 -8.54 -9.52 22.75
CA VAL A 80 -8.46 -8.25 23.47
C VAL A 80 -9.02 -7.16 22.57
N ASN A 81 -9.82 -6.26 23.15
CA ASN A 81 -10.29 -5.09 22.42
C ASN A 81 -9.16 -4.06 22.33
N GLU A 82 -8.48 -4.05 21.18
CA GLU A 82 -7.34 -3.20 20.88
C GLU A 82 -7.63 -1.71 21.16
N TRP A 83 -8.79 -1.22 20.74
CA TRP A 83 -9.17 0.17 20.92
C TRP A 83 -9.33 0.57 22.39
N GLU A 84 -9.87 -0.32 23.23
CA GLU A 84 -9.99 -0.06 24.66
C GLU A 84 -8.62 -0.02 25.34
N GLU A 85 -7.73 -0.93 24.97
CA GLU A 85 -6.38 -0.97 25.53
C GLU A 85 -5.54 0.24 25.08
N ILE A 86 -5.66 0.67 23.82
CA ILE A 86 -5.00 1.88 23.33
C ILE A 86 -5.53 3.12 24.05
N LYS A 87 -6.84 3.21 24.30
CA LYS A 87 -7.43 4.29 25.11
C LYS A 87 -6.90 4.31 26.55
N LYS A 88 -6.61 3.16 27.13
CA LYS A 88 -5.96 3.03 28.46
C LYS A 88 -4.47 3.31 28.45
N ASN A 89 -3.91 3.74 27.31
CA ASN A 89 -2.49 4.00 27.10
C ASN A 89 -1.61 2.74 27.25
N ASN A 90 -2.11 1.56 26.82
CA ASN A 90 -1.34 0.33 26.79
C ASN A 90 -0.39 0.32 25.58
N VAL A 91 0.84 0.79 25.79
CA VAL A 91 1.87 0.93 24.75
C VAL A 91 2.26 -0.43 24.14
N ALA A 92 2.27 -1.50 24.95
CA ALA A 92 2.65 -2.83 24.47
C ALA A 92 1.68 -3.33 23.39
N ILE A 93 0.38 -3.19 23.60
CA ILE A 93 -0.66 -3.53 22.63
C ILE A 93 -0.51 -2.70 21.35
N ALA A 94 -0.29 -1.40 21.49
CA ALA A 94 -0.12 -0.51 20.34
C ALA A 94 1.10 -0.87 19.48
N ILE A 95 2.23 -1.25 20.10
CA ILE A 95 3.43 -1.68 19.39
C ILE A 95 3.19 -3.00 18.65
N ILE A 96 2.51 -3.97 19.27
CA ILE A 96 2.20 -5.26 18.64
C ILE A 96 1.28 -5.03 17.42
N SER A 97 0.24 -4.23 17.56
CA SER A 97 -0.68 -3.89 16.48
C SER A 97 0.04 -3.16 15.34
N ALA A 98 0.90 -2.18 15.66
CA ALA A 98 1.72 -1.49 14.68
C ALA A 98 2.66 -2.44 13.92
N ALA A 99 3.30 -3.38 14.64
CA ALA A 99 4.19 -4.37 14.04
C ALA A 99 3.44 -5.34 13.12
N LEU A 100 2.23 -5.78 13.47
CA LEU A 100 1.39 -6.62 12.62
C LEU A 100 0.99 -5.90 11.33
N ILE A 101 0.52 -4.66 11.42
CA ILE A 101 0.14 -3.86 10.25
C ILE A 101 1.36 -3.66 9.34
N LEU A 102 2.51 -3.31 9.92
CA LEU A 102 3.75 -3.10 9.17
C LEU A 102 4.23 -4.40 8.51
N GLY A 103 4.20 -5.52 9.22
CA GLY A 103 4.56 -6.84 8.69
C GLY A 103 3.69 -7.25 7.51
N LEU A 104 2.37 -7.06 7.60
CA LEU A 104 1.46 -7.31 6.49
C LEU A 104 1.75 -6.39 5.30
N ALA A 105 2.04 -5.10 5.53
CA ALA A 105 2.42 -4.17 4.47
C ALA A 105 3.70 -4.62 3.75
N MET A 106 4.71 -5.08 4.50
CA MET A 106 5.96 -5.60 3.93
C MET A 106 5.74 -6.82 3.03
N ILE A 107 4.83 -7.71 3.39
CA ILE A 107 4.46 -8.88 2.59
C ILE A 107 3.68 -8.46 1.34
N MET A 108 2.75 -7.53 1.48
CA MET A 108 1.81 -7.18 0.42
C MET A 108 2.37 -6.21 -0.62
N LYS A 109 3.36 -5.38 -0.28
CA LYS A 109 3.86 -4.30 -1.15
C LYS A 109 4.31 -4.78 -2.54
N ASP A 110 5.00 -5.91 -2.61
CA ASP A 110 5.53 -6.45 -3.88
C ASP A 110 4.40 -7.08 -4.72
N HIS A 111 3.39 -7.66 -4.08
CA HIS A 111 2.20 -8.17 -4.77
C HIS A 111 1.38 -7.03 -5.37
N VAL A 112 1.23 -5.93 -4.66
CA VAL A 112 0.53 -4.73 -5.17
C VAL A 112 1.28 -4.13 -6.35
N ALA A 113 2.62 -4.04 -6.27
CA ALA A 113 3.44 -3.62 -7.41
C ALA A 113 3.23 -4.52 -8.63
N GLY A 114 3.22 -5.85 -8.43
CA GLY A 114 2.96 -6.83 -9.48
C GLY A 114 1.57 -6.70 -10.12
N ILE A 115 0.53 -6.44 -9.31
CA ILE A 115 -0.82 -6.17 -9.83
C ILE A 115 -0.81 -4.92 -10.73
N CYS A 116 -0.20 -3.83 -10.27
CA CYS A 116 -0.10 -2.61 -11.08
C CYS A 116 0.68 -2.83 -12.37
N GLU A 117 1.79 -3.57 -12.32
CA GLU A 117 2.60 -3.90 -13.50
C GLU A 117 1.82 -4.73 -14.52
N ALA A 118 1.01 -5.69 -14.06
CA ALA A 118 0.16 -6.53 -14.92
C ALA A 118 -0.96 -5.74 -15.64
N LEU A 119 -1.28 -4.54 -15.17
CA LEU A 119 -2.28 -3.67 -15.81
C LEU A 119 -1.70 -2.82 -16.94
N ILE A 120 -0.37 -2.82 -17.13
CA ILE A 120 0.27 -2.11 -18.25
C ILE A 120 0.21 -3.01 -19.49
N PRO A 121 -0.42 -2.56 -20.60
CA PRO A 121 -0.59 -3.37 -21.79
C PRO A 121 0.72 -3.42 -22.61
N TYR A 122 1.71 -4.11 -22.10
CA TYR A 122 2.95 -4.32 -22.85
C TYR A 122 2.67 -5.06 -24.17
N PRO A 123 3.36 -4.69 -25.30
CA PRO A 123 3.22 -5.42 -26.53
C PRO A 123 3.68 -6.88 -26.33
N GLU A 124 2.86 -7.83 -26.76
CA GLU A 124 3.27 -9.23 -26.77
C GLU A 124 4.55 -9.36 -27.59
N VAL A 125 5.61 -9.88 -26.97
CA VAL A 125 6.81 -10.27 -27.71
C VAL A 125 6.41 -11.48 -28.56
N VAL A 126 5.97 -11.20 -29.79
CA VAL A 126 5.73 -12.27 -30.80
C VAL A 126 7.05 -13.02 -30.92
N GLY A 127 7.09 -14.23 -30.37
CA GLY A 127 8.29 -15.03 -30.28
C GLY A 127 8.89 -15.22 -31.65
N VAL A 128 10.14 -14.81 -31.77
CA VAL A 128 11.00 -15.26 -32.87
C VAL A 128 11.14 -16.78 -32.70
N ARG A 129 10.40 -17.53 -33.51
CA ARG A 129 10.62 -18.97 -33.71
C ARG A 129 11.80 -19.17 -34.65
#